data_5a854d7c4ce7de95c2833fccc6adcb3c
#
_entry.id   5a854d7c4ce7de95c2833fccc6adcb3c
#
_cell.length_a   1.000
_cell.length_b   1.000
_cell.length_c   1.000
_cell.angle_alpha   90.00
_cell.angle_beta   90.00
_cell.angle_gamma   90.00
#
_symmetry.space_group_name_H-M   'P 1'
#
loop_
_entity.id
_entity.type
_entity.pdbx_description
1 polymer ?
#
loop_
_entity_poly.entity_id
_entity_poly.type
_entity_poly.pdbx_seq_one_letter_code
_entity_poly.pdbx_strand_id
1 'polypeptide(L)'
;MIQYPSKLIEEAVEAFASLPGVGRKTALHYVLHLLKQEDGNVHKFGTTFQKLKTDLKHCRICHNISDAEMCGVCNNYKRDHGLVCVVEDVRDVMAIENTQQFTGVYHVLGGIISPMDGVGPNDLKIDSLVDRVKSGNVKEVIMAMNATMEGDTTNFYIFRKLKEFNIPVSTIARGIAVGDELEYADEVTLGRSIVNRVPYEATFSR
;
A
#
# COMPACT_ATOMS: atom_id res chain seq x y z
N MET A 1 -1.97 6.40 -38.96
CA MET A 1 -1.64 5.08 -38.38
C MET A 1 -0.13 4.92 -38.51
N ILE A 2 0.62 4.62 -37.44
CA ILE A 2 2.08 4.41 -37.54
C ILE A 2 2.29 3.03 -38.17
N GLN A 3 3.00 2.97 -39.28
CA GLN A 3 3.33 1.71 -39.94
C GLN A 3 4.69 1.25 -39.40
N TYR A 4 4.71 0.08 -38.74
CA TYR A 4 5.93 -0.51 -38.21
C TYR A 4 6.64 -1.36 -39.26
N PRO A 5 7.99 -1.36 -39.30
CA PRO A 5 8.75 -2.12 -40.28
C PRO A 5 8.78 -3.63 -39.99
N SER A 6 8.35 -4.05 -38.82
CA SER A 6 8.34 -5.45 -38.37
C SER A 6 7.17 -5.70 -37.44
N LYS A 7 6.54 -6.86 -37.59
CA LYS A 7 5.46 -7.33 -36.71
C LYS A 7 5.93 -7.50 -35.24
N LEU A 8 7.17 -7.95 -35.04
CA LEU A 8 7.76 -8.08 -33.70
C LEU A 8 7.91 -6.71 -33.00
N ILE A 9 8.25 -5.65 -33.76
CA ILE A 9 8.31 -4.30 -33.22
C ILE A 9 6.90 -3.84 -32.82
N GLU A 10 5.90 -4.11 -33.64
CA GLU A 10 4.51 -3.77 -33.36
C GLU A 10 4.02 -4.47 -32.09
N GLU A 11 4.21 -5.78 -31.95
CA GLU A 11 3.85 -6.57 -30.77
C GLU A 11 4.56 -6.06 -29.50
N ALA A 12 5.84 -5.73 -29.58
CA ALA A 12 6.59 -5.16 -28.46
C ALA A 12 6.09 -3.77 -28.04
N VAL A 13 5.74 -2.92 -29.03
CA VAL A 13 5.16 -1.60 -28.78
C VAL A 13 3.78 -1.74 -28.12
N GLU A 14 2.95 -2.67 -28.58
CA GLU A 14 1.65 -2.92 -27.96
C GLU A 14 1.78 -3.43 -26.53
N ALA A 15 2.75 -4.32 -26.27
CA ALA A 15 3.02 -4.80 -24.92
C ALA A 15 3.38 -3.66 -23.95
N PHE A 16 4.27 -2.74 -24.36
CA PHE A 16 4.57 -1.56 -23.53
C PHE A 16 3.42 -0.58 -23.43
N ALA A 17 2.66 -0.37 -24.52
CA ALA A 17 1.52 0.54 -24.54
C ALA A 17 0.32 0.05 -23.73
N SER A 18 0.27 -1.23 -23.37
CA SER A 18 -0.73 -1.78 -22.45
C SER A 18 -0.52 -1.34 -20.99
N LEU A 19 0.65 -0.79 -20.66
CA LEU A 19 0.94 -0.30 -19.32
C LEU A 19 0.25 1.06 -19.08
N PRO A 20 -0.31 1.28 -17.86
CA PRO A 20 -0.93 2.56 -17.53
C PRO A 20 0.03 3.74 -17.72
N GLY A 21 -0.44 4.80 -18.36
CA GLY A 21 0.37 6.01 -18.60
C GLY A 21 1.38 5.90 -19.76
N VAL A 22 1.49 4.75 -20.43
CA VAL A 22 2.42 4.55 -21.54
C VAL A 22 1.69 4.69 -22.88
N GLY A 23 1.92 5.81 -23.57
CA GLY A 23 1.43 6.02 -24.92
C GLY A 23 2.29 5.28 -25.97
N ARG A 24 1.70 5.01 -27.16
CA ARG A 24 2.42 4.31 -28.26
C ARG A 24 3.75 4.94 -28.65
N LYS A 25 3.89 6.26 -28.59
CA LYS A 25 5.15 6.96 -28.87
C LYS A 25 6.23 6.62 -27.85
N THR A 26 5.88 6.63 -26.57
CA THR A 26 6.78 6.27 -25.47
C THR A 26 7.13 4.79 -25.53
N ALA A 27 6.15 3.92 -25.80
CA ALA A 27 6.37 2.49 -26.00
C ALA A 27 7.38 2.21 -27.11
N LEU A 28 7.26 2.89 -28.26
CA LEU A 28 8.22 2.76 -29.36
C LEU A 28 9.63 3.19 -28.92
N HIS A 29 9.77 4.26 -28.14
CA HIS A 29 11.07 4.66 -27.60
C HIS A 29 11.70 3.58 -26.72
N TYR A 30 10.92 2.92 -25.88
CA TYR A 30 11.40 1.81 -25.05
C TYR A 30 11.84 0.62 -25.88
N VAL A 31 11.04 0.21 -26.87
CA VAL A 31 11.40 -0.88 -27.79
C VAL A 31 12.71 -0.58 -28.53
N LEU A 32 12.84 0.62 -29.12
CA LEU A 32 14.05 1.03 -29.83
C LEU A 32 15.28 1.14 -28.91
N HIS A 33 15.08 1.50 -27.63
CA HIS A 33 16.14 1.49 -26.64
C HIS A 33 16.61 0.06 -26.34
N LEU A 34 15.68 -0.87 -26.12
CA LEU A 34 16.02 -2.28 -25.86
C LEU A 34 16.73 -2.93 -27.04
N LEU A 35 16.34 -2.59 -28.28
CA LEU A 35 17.04 -3.11 -29.49
C LEU A 35 18.50 -2.67 -29.60
N LYS A 36 18.91 -1.62 -28.89
CA LYS A 36 20.30 -1.15 -28.84
C LYS A 36 21.11 -1.74 -27.69
N GLN A 37 20.45 -2.47 -26.78
CA GLN A 37 21.12 -3.10 -25.65
C GLN A 37 21.73 -4.43 -26.07
N GLU A 38 22.70 -4.90 -25.27
CA GLU A 38 23.24 -6.24 -25.42
C GLU A 38 22.17 -7.31 -25.11
N ASP A 39 22.19 -8.42 -25.83
CA ASP A 39 21.22 -9.52 -25.72
C ASP A 39 21.07 -10.00 -24.26
N GLY A 40 22.17 -10.05 -23.51
CA GLY A 40 22.16 -10.44 -22.09
C GLY A 40 21.32 -9.51 -21.22
N ASN A 41 21.37 -8.20 -21.48
CA ASN A 41 20.58 -7.20 -20.75
C ASN A 41 19.09 -7.32 -21.08
N VAL A 42 18.75 -7.54 -22.35
CA VAL A 42 17.36 -7.74 -22.79
C VAL A 42 16.78 -9.02 -22.20
N HIS A 43 17.56 -10.10 -22.23
CA HIS A 43 17.17 -11.38 -21.62
C HIS A 43 16.91 -11.23 -20.10
N LYS A 44 17.83 -10.56 -19.39
CA LYS A 44 17.68 -10.28 -17.96
C LYS A 44 16.42 -9.46 -17.68
N PHE A 45 16.16 -8.42 -18.49
CA PHE A 45 14.96 -7.58 -18.37
C PHE A 45 13.69 -8.44 -18.48
N GLY A 46 13.53 -9.22 -19.54
CA GLY A 46 12.37 -10.08 -19.75
C GLY A 46 12.19 -11.13 -18.64
N THR A 47 13.29 -11.81 -18.26
CA THR A 47 13.26 -12.84 -17.21
C THR A 47 12.90 -12.25 -15.84
N THR A 48 13.32 -11.01 -15.54
CA THR A 48 12.98 -10.35 -14.29
C THR A 48 11.46 -10.18 -14.15
N PHE A 49 10.77 -9.73 -15.20
CA PHE A 49 9.32 -9.57 -15.16
C PHE A 49 8.56 -10.90 -15.10
N GLN A 50 9.06 -11.93 -15.78
CA GLN A 50 8.50 -13.28 -15.67
C GLN A 50 8.59 -13.78 -14.23
N LYS A 51 9.79 -13.72 -13.61
CA LYS A 51 10.01 -14.11 -12.21
C LYS A 51 9.19 -13.29 -11.23
N LEU A 52 9.06 -11.97 -11.46
CA LEU A 52 8.23 -11.12 -10.61
C LEU A 52 6.78 -11.66 -10.52
N LYS A 53 6.24 -12.20 -11.60
CA LYS A 53 4.88 -12.74 -11.61
C LYS A 53 4.78 -14.15 -11.04
N THR A 54 5.81 -15.00 -11.25
CA THR A 54 5.77 -16.42 -10.86
C THR A 54 6.29 -16.69 -9.46
N ASP A 55 7.30 -15.95 -9.01
CA ASP A 55 8.06 -16.29 -7.80
C ASP A 55 7.65 -15.40 -6.61
N LEU A 56 7.02 -14.25 -6.89
CA LEU A 56 6.57 -13.36 -5.84
C LEU A 56 5.43 -13.98 -5.04
N LYS A 57 5.56 -13.96 -3.71
CA LYS A 57 4.60 -14.51 -2.76
C LYS A 57 3.91 -13.41 -1.96
N HIS A 58 2.85 -13.79 -1.29
CA HIS A 58 2.26 -12.98 -0.23
C HIS A 58 2.63 -13.56 1.13
N CYS A 59 3.07 -12.69 2.04
CA CYS A 59 3.36 -13.09 3.40
C CYS A 59 2.12 -13.73 4.05
N ARG A 60 2.26 -14.94 4.57
CA ARG A 60 1.15 -15.68 5.19
C ARG A 60 0.56 -15.01 6.43
N ILE A 61 1.29 -14.06 7.05
CA ILE A 61 0.86 -13.37 8.28
C ILE A 61 0.21 -12.03 7.97
N CYS A 62 0.87 -11.19 7.16
CA CYS A 62 0.46 -9.81 6.95
C CYS A 62 -0.04 -9.51 5.54
N HIS A 63 0.00 -10.48 4.63
CA HIS A 63 -0.39 -10.38 3.21
C HIS A 63 0.42 -9.40 2.38
N ASN A 64 1.50 -8.82 2.94
CA ASN A 64 2.43 -8.01 2.17
C ASN A 64 3.17 -8.87 1.13
N ILE A 65 3.65 -8.22 0.08
CA ILE A 65 4.49 -8.84 -0.95
C ILE A 65 5.83 -9.30 -0.35
N SER A 66 6.29 -10.49 -0.73
CA SER A 66 7.50 -11.10 -0.18
C SER A 66 8.10 -12.13 -1.15
N ASP A 67 9.41 -12.30 -1.12
CA ASP A 67 10.10 -13.40 -1.81
C ASP A 67 10.00 -14.74 -1.06
N ALA A 68 9.55 -14.70 0.20
CA ALA A 68 9.44 -15.86 1.08
C ALA A 68 8.02 -15.98 1.67
N GLU A 69 7.72 -17.12 2.33
CA GLU A 69 6.47 -17.39 3.05
C GLU A 69 6.17 -16.34 4.15
N MET A 70 7.20 -15.78 4.76
CA MET A 70 7.14 -14.67 5.72
C MET A 70 8.00 -13.51 5.21
N CYS A 71 7.44 -12.30 5.20
CA CYS A 71 8.18 -11.10 4.81
C CYS A 71 9.22 -10.70 5.87
N GLY A 72 10.20 -9.87 5.46
CA GLY A 72 11.26 -9.41 6.36
C GLY A 72 10.76 -8.69 7.61
N VAL A 73 9.61 -7.98 7.53
CA VAL A 73 9.01 -7.31 8.70
C VAL A 73 8.43 -8.33 9.68
N CYS A 74 7.62 -9.29 9.20
CA CYS A 74 7.02 -10.32 10.06
C CYS A 74 8.04 -11.30 10.64
N ASN A 75 9.18 -11.49 9.98
CA ASN A 75 10.25 -12.37 10.45
C ASN A 75 11.25 -11.66 11.38
N ASN A 76 11.13 -10.37 11.57
CA ASN A 76 12.05 -9.59 12.39
C ASN A 76 11.60 -9.60 13.86
N TYR A 77 12.34 -10.28 14.71
CA TYR A 77 12.09 -10.38 16.17
C TYR A 77 12.25 -9.06 16.93
N LYS A 78 12.89 -8.03 16.32
CA LYS A 78 13.02 -6.69 16.92
C LYS A 78 11.76 -5.85 16.78
N ARG A 79 10.81 -6.27 15.96
CA ARG A 79 9.53 -5.59 15.76
C ARG A 79 8.55 -5.92 16.89
N ASP A 80 7.73 -4.96 17.29
CA ASP A 80 6.63 -5.23 18.21
C ASP A 80 5.46 -5.88 17.45
N HIS A 81 5.36 -7.20 17.57
CA HIS A 81 4.30 -7.98 16.93
C HIS A 81 2.92 -7.76 17.57
N GLY A 82 2.86 -7.10 18.71
CA GLY A 82 1.62 -6.68 19.36
C GLY A 82 1.01 -5.43 18.71
N LEU A 83 1.81 -4.64 18.00
CA LEU A 83 1.39 -3.41 17.33
C LEU A 83 1.19 -3.66 15.84
N VAL A 84 -0.08 -3.64 15.38
CA VAL A 84 -0.45 -3.98 14.00
C VAL A 84 -0.97 -2.75 13.27
N CYS A 85 -0.26 -2.31 12.23
CA CYS A 85 -0.69 -1.25 11.34
C CYS A 85 -1.44 -1.85 10.13
N VAL A 86 -2.71 -1.50 9.99
CA VAL A 86 -3.56 -1.95 8.90
C VAL A 86 -3.51 -0.94 7.76
N VAL A 87 -3.16 -1.40 6.58
CA VAL A 87 -2.96 -0.59 5.38
C VAL A 87 -3.72 -1.16 4.19
N GLU A 88 -3.97 -0.33 3.19
CA GLU A 88 -4.64 -0.73 1.97
C GLU A 88 -3.77 -1.67 1.14
N ASP A 89 -2.55 -1.25 0.81
CA ASP A 89 -1.67 -2.02 -0.08
C ASP A 89 -0.16 -1.90 0.30
N VAL A 90 0.69 -2.48 -0.54
CA VAL A 90 2.15 -2.49 -0.34
C VAL A 90 2.77 -1.09 -0.41
N ARG A 91 2.17 -0.15 -1.15
CA ARG A 91 2.69 1.23 -1.28
C ARG A 91 2.64 1.94 0.07
N ASP A 92 1.58 1.71 0.83
CA ASP A 92 1.43 2.27 2.18
C ASP A 92 2.47 1.69 3.13
N VAL A 93 2.72 0.36 3.06
CA VAL A 93 3.81 -0.27 3.82
C VAL A 93 5.14 0.40 3.51
N MET A 94 5.46 0.59 2.23
CA MET A 94 6.71 1.24 1.81
C MET A 94 6.79 2.68 2.31
N ALA A 95 5.70 3.44 2.22
CA ALA A 95 5.65 4.82 2.69
C ALA A 95 5.91 4.93 4.20
N ILE A 96 5.27 4.07 5.00
CA ILE A 96 5.44 4.06 6.46
C ILE A 96 6.85 3.58 6.84
N GLU A 97 7.36 2.51 6.22
CA GLU A 97 8.74 2.02 6.46
C GLU A 97 9.80 3.07 6.14
N ASN A 98 9.61 3.86 5.08
CA ASN A 98 10.55 4.94 4.73
C ASN A 98 10.67 6.02 5.80
N THR A 99 9.67 6.17 6.68
CA THR A 99 9.76 7.10 7.81
C THR A 99 10.72 6.63 8.89
N GLN A 100 10.99 5.33 8.99
CA GLN A 100 11.79 4.68 10.05
C GLN A 100 11.27 4.95 11.48
N GLN A 101 10.01 5.37 11.62
CA GLN A 101 9.39 5.69 12.92
C GLN A 101 8.53 4.54 13.46
N PHE A 102 8.05 3.65 12.59
CA PHE A 102 7.15 2.58 12.99
C PHE A 102 7.93 1.30 13.35
N THR A 103 7.72 0.81 14.56
CA THR A 103 8.41 -0.38 15.08
C THR A 103 7.53 -1.64 15.11
N GLY A 104 6.26 -1.52 14.78
CA GLY A 104 5.30 -2.62 14.74
C GLY A 104 5.38 -3.44 13.45
N VAL A 105 4.32 -4.20 13.20
CA VAL A 105 4.12 -5.02 12.01
C VAL A 105 2.87 -4.61 11.25
N TYR A 106 2.69 -5.09 10.03
CA TYR A 106 1.61 -4.66 9.16
C TYR A 106 0.52 -5.73 9.00
N HIS A 107 -0.61 -5.29 8.48
CA HIS A 107 -1.64 -6.13 7.89
C HIS A 107 -2.17 -5.43 6.62
N VAL A 108 -1.90 -6.03 5.45
CA VAL A 108 -2.28 -5.49 4.14
C VAL A 108 -3.63 -6.06 3.76
N LEU A 109 -4.62 -5.18 3.56
CA LEU A 109 -5.99 -5.58 3.22
C LEU A 109 -6.13 -6.06 1.77
N GLY A 110 -5.32 -5.51 0.85
CA GLY A 110 -5.40 -5.76 -0.59
C GLY A 110 -6.37 -4.83 -1.32
N GLY A 111 -6.87 -3.79 -0.65
CA GLY A 111 -7.78 -2.77 -1.18
C GLY A 111 -8.61 -2.12 -0.08
N ILE A 112 -9.67 -1.41 -0.49
CA ILE A 112 -10.66 -0.76 0.37
C ILE A 112 -12.07 -1.19 -0.04
N ILE A 113 -13.03 -1.08 0.86
CA ILE A 113 -14.46 -1.31 0.53
C ILE A 113 -14.89 -0.21 -0.42
N SER A 114 -15.20 -0.58 -1.67
CA SER A 114 -15.67 0.33 -2.71
C SER A 114 -16.81 -0.33 -3.50
N PRO A 115 -18.07 -0.07 -3.12
CA PRO A 115 -19.22 -0.62 -3.83
C PRO A 115 -19.29 -0.20 -5.30
N MET A 116 -18.77 0.99 -5.63
CA MET A 116 -18.72 1.49 -7.02
C MET A 116 -17.77 0.66 -7.88
N ASP A 117 -16.69 0.16 -7.30
CA ASP A 117 -15.71 -0.72 -7.97
C ASP A 117 -16.02 -2.20 -7.79
N GLY A 118 -17.14 -2.53 -7.14
CA GLY A 118 -17.57 -3.91 -6.87
C GLY A 118 -16.76 -4.60 -5.77
N VAL A 119 -15.96 -3.86 -4.96
CA VAL A 119 -15.14 -4.42 -3.90
C VAL A 119 -15.92 -4.43 -2.58
N GLY A 120 -16.22 -5.63 -2.10
CA GLY A 120 -16.90 -5.86 -0.82
C GLY A 120 -15.92 -6.26 0.30
N PRO A 121 -16.41 -6.34 1.55
CA PRO A 121 -15.59 -6.74 2.69
C PRO A 121 -14.96 -8.14 2.55
N ASN A 122 -15.62 -9.04 1.83
CA ASN A 122 -15.16 -10.42 1.63
C ASN A 122 -14.02 -10.54 0.62
N ASP A 123 -13.81 -9.51 -0.21
CA ASP A 123 -12.71 -9.46 -1.17
C ASP A 123 -11.41 -9.03 -0.50
N LEU A 124 -11.50 -8.50 0.71
CA LEU A 124 -10.38 -7.97 1.49
C LEU A 124 -9.92 -8.95 2.57
N LYS A 125 -8.68 -8.80 3.03
CA LYS A 125 -8.08 -9.64 4.09
C LYS A 125 -8.53 -9.25 5.51
N ILE A 126 -9.81 -8.87 5.67
CA ILE A 126 -10.36 -8.42 6.97
C ILE A 126 -10.54 -9.61 7.94
N ASP A 127 -11.04 -10.74 7.48
CA ASP A 127 -11.28 -11.88 8.37
C ASP A 127 -9.95 -12.43 8.92
N SER A 128 -8.88 -12.44 8.13
CA SER A 128 -7.54 -12.81 8.63
C SER A 128 -6.96 -11.83 9.65
N LEU A 129 -7.33 -10.53 9.58
CA LEU A 129 -7.02 -9.57 10.65
C LEU A 129 -7.77 -9.92 11.95
N VAL A 130 -9.06 -10.23 11.84
CA VAL A 130 -9.87 -10.64 12.99
C VAL A 130 -9.31 -11.90 13.64
N ASP A 131 -8.95 -12.91 12.86
CA ASP A 131 -8.34 -14.15 13.37
C ASP A 131 -7.00 -13.88 14.07
N ARG A 132 -6.20 -12.95 13.52
CA ARG A 132 -4.94 -12.52 14.12
C ARG A 132 -5.16 -11.84 15.47
N VAL A 133 -6.14 -10.95 15.58
CA VAL A 133 -6.53 -10.31 16.85
C VAL A 133 -7.05 -11.34 17.86
N LYS A 134 -7.90 -12.26 17.40
CA LYS A 134 -8.46 -13.35 18.22
C LYS A 134 -7.39 -14.25 18.82
N SER A 135 -6.22 -14.37 18.19
CA SER A 135 -5.10 -15.16 18.75
C SER A 135 -4.54 -14.57 20.06
N GLY A 136 -4.93 -13.34 20.46
CA GLY A 136 -4.57 -12.71 21.72
C GLY A 136 -3.19 -12.07 21.78
N ASN A 137 -2.43 -12.08 20.69
CA ASN A 137 -1.07 -11.52 20.66
C ASN A 137 -1.04 -10.02 20.22
N VAL A 138 -2.16 -9.50 19.72
CA VAL A 138 -2.29 -8.10 19.27
C VAL A 138 -2.71 -7.24 20.44
N LYS A 139 -1.93 -6.19 20.72
CA LYS A 139 -2.17 -5.22 21.78
C LYS A 139 -2.86 -3.95 21.29
N GLU A 140 -2.58 -3.57 20.04
CA GLU A 140 -3.16 -2.39 19.41
C GLU A 140 -3.24 -2.59 17.89
N VAL A 141 -4.32 -2.07 17.29
CA VAL A 141 -4.49 -1.98 15.84
C VAL A 141 -4.52 -0.52 15.44
N ILE A 142 -3.60 -0.11 14.56
CA ILE A 142 -3.54 1.23 13.97
C ILE A 142 -4.15 1.19 12.58
N MET A 143 -5.18 1.98 12.33
CA MET A 143 -5.80 2.12 11.02
C MET A 143 -5.08 3.20 10.21
N ALA A 144 -4.41 2.80 9.12
CA ALA A 144 -3.66 3.70 8.25
C ALA A 144 -4.24 3.71 6.83
N MET A 145 -5.57 3.84 6.74
CA MET A 145 -6.27 4.00 5.45
C MET A 145 -6.23 5.44 4.97
N ASN A 146 -6.29 5.61 3.66
CA ASN A 146 -6.44 6.92 3.04
C ASN A 146 -7.65 7.68 3.60
N ALA A 147 -7.55 9.02 3.69
CA ALA A 147 -8.60 9.87 4.24
C ALA A 147 -9.71 10.14 3.20
N THR A 148 -10.25 9.06 2.59
CA THR A 148 -11.37 9.07 1.65
C THR A 148 -12.62 8.51 2.32
N MET A 149 -13.77 8.66 1.66
CA MET A 149 -15.04 8.08 2.14
C MET A 149 -14.98 6.55 2.21
N GLU A 150 -14.35 5.91 1.23
CA GLU A 150 -14.12 4.48 1.17
C GLU A 150 -13.18 4.01 2.28
N GLY A 151 -12.09 4.77 2.52
CA GLY A 151 -11.16 4.51 3.62
C GLY A 151 -11.83 4.61 4.99
N ASP A 152 -12.65 5.63 5.21
CA ASP A 152 -13.43 5.80 6.46
C ASP A 152 -14.49 4.70 6.63
N THR A 153 -15.15 4.29 5.53
CA THR A 153 -16.10 3.16 5.53
C THR A 153 -15.39 1.86 5.89
N THR A 154 -14.22 1.62 5.33
CA THR A 154 -13.39 0.44 5.60
C THR A 154 -12.93 0.42 7.06
N ASN A 155 -12.44 1.56 7.58
CA ASN A 155 -12.06 1.72 8.98
C ASN A 155 -13.22 1.41 9.92
N PHE A 156 -14.41 1.95 9.63
CA PHE A 156 -15.60 1.73 10.43
C PHE A 156 -16.03 0.25 10.45
N TYR A 157 -15.98 -0.41 9.29
CA TYR A 157 -16.29 -1.83 9.17
C TYR A 157 -15.34 -2.69 10.01
N ILE A 158 -14.03 -2.45 9.88
CA ILE A 158 -13.01 -3.17 10.65
C ILE A 158 -13.18 -2.90 12.15
N PHE A 159 -13.37 -1.63 12.55
CA PHE A 159 -13.59 -1.26 13.95
C PHE A 159 -14.77 -2.03 14.55
N ARG A 160 -15.90 -2.14 13.83
CA ARG A 160 -17.07 -2.91 14.29
C ARG A 160 -16.75 -4.40 14.51
N LYS A 161 -15.94 -5.00 13.61
CA LYS A 161 -15.49 -6.39 13.74
C LYS A 161 -14.55 -6.60 14.93
N LEU A 162 -13.70 -5.61 15.23
CA LEU A 162 -12.71 -5.71 16.30
C LEU A 162 -13.24 -5.33 17.69
N LYS A 163 -14.39 -4.66 17.76
CA LYS A 163 -14.97 -4.14 19.01
C LYS A 163 -15.14 -5.19 20.11
N GLU A 164 -15.47 -6.41 19.75
CA GLU A 164 -15.67 -7.53 20.70
C GLU A 164 -14.40 -7.97 21.43
N PHE A 165 -13.22 -7.66 20.89
CA PHE A 165 -11.93 -8.08 21.47
C PHE A 165 -11.36 -7.10 22.49
N ASN A 166 -12.00 -5.93 22.70
CA ASN A 166 -11.57 -4.90 23.66
C ASN A 166 -10.11 -4.46 23.55
N ILE A 167 -9.54 -4.48 22.34
CA ILE A 167 -8.20 -3.97 22.06
C ILE A 167 -8.28 -2.50 21.64
N PRO A 168 -7.30 -1.66 21.95
CA PRO A 168 -7.17 -0.32 21.41
C PRO A 168 -7.13 -0.33 19.87
N VAL A 169 -7.96 0.50 19.26
CA VAL A 169 -7.96 0.77 17.82
C VAL A 169 -7.74 2.26 17.63
N SER A 170 -6.62 2.62 17.03
CA SER A 170 -6.25 4.02 16.75
C SER A 170 -6.21 4.28 15.24
N THR A 171 -6.12 5.53 14.84
CA THR A 171 -5.90 5.94 13.45
C THR A 171 -4.68 6.82 13.36
N ILE A 172 -4.01 6.84 12.20
CA ILE A 172 -2.96 7.81 11.94
C ILE A 172 -3.52 9.23 12.07
N ALA A 173 -2.72 10.14 12.62
CA ALA A 173 -3.12 11.54 12.76
C ALA A 173 -3.39 12.16 11.39
N ARG A 174 -4.47 12.93 11.30
CA ARG A 174 -4.86 13.70 10.12
C ARG A 174 -4.70 15.18 10.45
N GLY A 175 -3.97 15.91 9.63
CA GLY A 175 -3.70 17.32 9.89
C GLY A 175 -2.96 17.99 8.73
N ILE A 176 -2.50 19.21 9.00
CA ILE A 176 -1.74 20.01 8.05
C ILE A 176 -0.33 19.46 7.95
N ALA A 177 0.18 19.33 6.73
CA ALA A 177 1.51 18.81 6.48
C ALA A 177 2.59 19.79 7.03
N VAL A 178 3.71 19.23 7.47
CA VAL A 178 4.83 20.02 8.00
C VAL A 178 5.45 20.84 6.87
N GLY A 179 5.49 22.15 7.06
CA GLY A 179 6.01 23.10 6.07
C GLY A 179 4.95 23.71 5.18
N ASP A 180 3.69 23.29 5.25
CA ASP A 180 2.60 23.91 4.51
C ASP A 180 2.13 25.22 5.18
N GLU A 181 1.75 26.18 4.39
CA GLU A 181 1.11 27.41 4.85
C GLU A 181 -0.41 27.20 5.01
N LEU A 182 -1.00 27.75 6.08
CA LEU A 182 -2.41 27.54 6.40
C LEU A 182 -3.37 27.97 5.30
N GLU A 183 -2.97 29.00 4.52
CA GLU A 183 -3.81 29.53 3.42
C GLU A 183 -3.96 28.58 2.24
N TYR A 184 -3.03 27.63 2.07
CA TYR A 184 -3.09 26.61 1.01
C TYR A 184 -3.70 25.28 1.48
N ALA A 185 -3.98 25.13 2.77
CA ALA A 185 -4.66 23.95 3.27
C ALA A 185 -6.13 23.95 2.83
N ASP A 186 -6.63 22.79 2.40
CA ASP A 186 -8.05 22.68 2.10
C ASP A 186 -8.93 22.88 3.35
N GLU A 187 -10.13 23.41 3.17
CA GLU A 187 -11.04 23.81 4.25
C GLU A 187 -11.41 22.62 5.17
N VAL A 188 -11.54 21.42 4.61
CA VAL A 188 -11.91 20.21 5.37
C VAL A 188 -10.76 19.78 6.28
N THR A 189 -9.54 19.76 5.73
CA THR A 189 -8.32 19.42 6.51
C THR A 189 -8.08 20.45 7.59
N LEU A 190 -8.18 21.75 7.28
CA LEU A 190 -8.00 22.82 8.27
C LEU A 190 -9.06 22.73 9.37
N GLY A 191 -10.32 22.56 9.00
CA GLY A 191 -11.42 22.42 9.95
C GLY A 191 -11.24 21.21 10.89
N ARG A 192 -10.88 20.05 10.33
CA ARG A 192 -10.59 18.83 11.13
C ARG A 192 -9.40 19.02 12.06
N SER A 193 -8.34 19.71 11.60
CA SER A 193 -7.14 19.99 12.41
C SER A 193 -7.46 20.85 13.62
N ILE A 194 -8.36 21.86 13.47
CA ILE A 194 -8.82 22.71 14.57
C ILE A 194 -9.67 21.91 15.58
N VAL A 195 -10.58 21.06 15.08
CA VAL A 195 -11.44 20.23 15.94
C VAL A 195 -10.61 19.22 16.72
N ASN A 196 -9.64 18.55 16.06
CA ASN A 196 -8.81 17.50 16.64
C ASN A 196 -7.47 18.03 17.19
N ARG A 197 -7.38 19.35 17.49
CA ARG A 197 -6.17 19.95 18.02
C ARG A 197 -5.70 19.27 19.29
N VAL A 198 -4.40 19.09 19.41
CA VAL A 198 -3.77 18.51 20.60
C VAL A 198 -3.24 19.63 21.51
N PRO A 199 -3.18 19.44 22.83
CA PRO A 199 -2.50 20.36 23.74
C PRO A 199 -1.04 20.59 23.31
N TYR A 200 -0.59 21.86 23.36
CA TYR A 200 0.75 22.20 22.90
C TYR A 200 1.87 21.44 23.66
N GLU A 201 1.65 21.20 24.95
CA GLU A 201 2.55 20.42 25.82
C GLU A 201 2.79 18.99 25.31
N ALA A 202 1.76 18.37 24.69
CA ALA A 202 1.87 17.02 24.11
C ALA A 202 2.81 16.96 22.91
N THR A 203 3.19 18.10 22.32
CA THR A 203 4.12 18.16 21.16
C THR A 203 5.58 18.05 21.59
N PHE A 204 5.91 18.26 22.86
CA PHE A 204 7.26 18.20 23.41
C PHE A 204 7.62 16.87 24.06
N SER A 205 6.65 15.98 24.26
CA SER A 205 6.82 14.71 24.96
C SER A 205 7.11 13.52 24.02
N ARG A 206 7.72 13.79 22.85
CA ARG A 206 8.09 12.77 21.89
C ARG A 206 9.60 12.71 21.63
#